data_5ea2b3782b822f91cc444b3d05e6c833
#
_entry.id   5ea2b3782b822f91cc444b3d05e6c833
#
_cell.length_a   1.000
_cell.length_b   1.000
_cell.length_c   1.000
_cell.angle_alpha   90.00
_cell.angle_beta   90.00
_cell.angle_gamma   90.00
#
_symmetry.space_group_name_H-M   'P 1'
#
loop_
_entity.id
_entity.type
_entity.pdbx_description
1 polymer ?
#
loop_
_entity_poly.entity_id
_entity_poly.type
_entity_poly.pdbx_seq_one_letter_code
_entity_poly.pdbx_strand_id
1 'polypeptide(L)' 'LRNSSAASDVYKRQELAKEGIAIICISSDLPEVLALSDRILVMREGRQMGILEGASADQESVMALAMGQ' A
#
# COMPACT_ATOMS: atom_id res chain seq x y z
N LEU A 1 2.22 13.42 1.77
CA LEU A 1 1.87 12.41 0.76
C LEU A 1 2.95 12.31 -0.29
N ARG A 2 3.49 11.15 -0.46
CA ARG A 2 4.55 10.90 -1.44
C ARG A 2 4.20 9.70 -2.29
N ASN A 3 4.62 9.76 -3.53
CA ASN A 3 4.48 8.67 -4.47
C ASN A 3 5.85 8.39 -5.06
N SER A 4 6.48 7.31 -4.63
CA SER A 4 7.82 6.98 -5.05
C SER A 4 8.05 5.48 -4.93
N SER A 5 8.82 4.94 -5.86
CA SER A 5 9.23 3.55 -5.85
C SER A 5 10.74 3.39 -5.68
N ALA A 6 11.46 4.46 -5.42
CA ALA A 6 12.91 4.38 -5.21
C ALA A 6 13.24 3.66 -3.91
N ALA A 7 14.24 2.81 -3.94
CA ALA A 7 14.62 2.02 -2.75
C ALA A 7 14.99 2.92 -1.57
N SER A 8 15.65 4.05 -1.83
CA SER A 8 16.01 4.99 -0.77
C SER A 8 14.78 5.61 -0.12
N ASP A 9 13.72 5.83 -0.88
CA ASP A 9 12.47 6.36 -0.33
C ASP A 9 11.76 5.31 0.51
N VAL A 10 11.83 4.04 0.12
CA VAL A 10 11.30 2.94 0.92
C VAL A 10 11.94 2.94 2.30
N TYR A 11 13.26 3.04 2.35
CA TYR A 11 13.99 3.08 3.61
C TYR A 11 13.58 4.27 4.47
N LYS A 12 13.49 5.45 3.85
CA LYS A 12 13.08 6.66 4.58
C LYS A 12 11.67 6.56 5.12
N ARG A 13 10.77 5.96 4.38
CA ARG A 13 9.39 5.78 4.84
C ARG A 13 9.34 4.89 6.07
N GLN A 14 10.13 3.83 6.09
CA GLN A 14 10.19 2.95 7.24
C GLN A 14 10.72 3.67 8.48
N GLU A 15 11.74 4.51 8.33
CA GLU A 15 12.27 5.26 9.44
C GLU A 15 11.28 6.27 10.00
N LEU A 16 10.59 6.99 9.10
CA LEU A 16 9.58 7.96 9.51
C LEU A 16 8.42 7.28 10.26
N ALA A 17 8.02 6.11 9.80
CA ALA A 17 6.96 5.36 10.46
C ALA A 17 7.36 4.97 11.89
N LYS A 18 8.62 4.62 12.10
CA LYS A 18 9.12 4.29 13.44
C LYS A 18 9.07 5.48 14.37
N GLU A 19 9.13 6.68 13.84
CA GLU A 19 9.06 7.92 14.62
C GLU A 19 7.61 8.33 14.91
N GLY A 20 6.64 7.53 14.52
CA GLY A 20 5.23 7.80 14.77
C GLY A 20 4.56 8.66 13.72
N ILE A 21 5.19 8.87 12.58
CA ILE A 21 4.64 9.66 11.49
C ILE A 21 3.74 8.78 10.62
N ALA A 22 2.53 9.24 10.36
CA ALA A 22 1.62 8.54 9.45
C ALA A 22 2.04 8.79 8.00
N ILE A 23 2.07 7.75 7.19
CA ILE A 23 2.51 7.84 5.81
C ILE A 23 1.45 7.23 4.90
N ILE A 24 1.08 7.95 3.84
CA ILE A 24 0.21 7.43 2.80
C ILE A 24 1.05 7.30 1.53
N CYS A 25 1.11 6.08 1.00
CA CYS A 25 1.85 5.80 -0.22
C CYS A 25 0.89 5.37 -1.32
N ILE A 26 0.95 6.02 -2.45
CA ILE A 26 0.13 5.67 -3.61
C ILE A 26 1.04 5.02 -4.64
N SER A 27 0.77 3.77 -4.98
CA SER A 27 1.63 3.01 -5.86
C SER A 27 0.85 1.95 -6.62
N SER A 28 1.30 1.64 -7.82
CA SER A 28 0.83 0.49 -8.58
C SER A 28 1.80 -0.69 -8.50
N ASP A 29 2.89 -0.53 -7.75
CA ASP A 29 3.87 -1.59 -7.54
C ASP A 29 3.39 -2.47 -6.39
N LEU A 30 2.72 -3.55 -6.73
CA LEU A 30 2.07 -4.40 -5.74
C LEU A 30 3.05 -5.04 -4.74
N PRO A 31 4.20 -5.58 -5.15
CA PRO A 31 5.16 -6.10 -4.17
C PRO A 31 5.59 -5.05 -3.16
N GLU A 32 5.81 -3.81 -3.58
CA GLU A 32 6.17 -2.73 -2.68
C GLU A 32 5.04 -2.44 -1.68
N VAL A 33 3.81 -2.34 -2.18
CA VAL A 33 2.64 -2.08 -1.33
C VAL A 33 2.48 -3.18 -0.30
N LEU A 34 2.59 -4.43 -0.70
CA LEU A 34 2.43 -5.57 0.21
C LEU A 34 3.52 -5.61 1.27
N ALA A 35 4.74 -5.22 0.91
CA ALA A 35 5.87 -5.30 1.83
C ALA A 35 5.86 -4.18 2.88
N LEU A 36 5.30 -3.01 2.55
CA LEU A 36 5.49 -1.82 3.36
C LEU A 36 4.24 -1.33 4.08
N SER A 37 3.07 -1.82 3.72
CA SER A 37 1.83 -1.24 4.19
C SER A 37 1.29 -1.95 5.42
N ASP A 38 0.82 -1.16 6.39
CA ASP A 38 0.06 -1.70 7.51
C ASP A 38 -1.38 -1.99 7.09
N ARG A 39 -1.93 -1.11 6.25
CA ARG A 39 -3.24 -1.30 5.66
C ARG A 39 -3.18 -0.91 4.19
N ILE A 40 -4.00 -1.58 3.40
CA ILE A 40 -4.04 -1.36 1.96
C ILE A 40 -5.45 -1.00 1.54
N LEU A 41 -5.60 0.20 0.99
CA LEU A 41 -6.85 0.66 0.42
C LEU A 41 -6.82 0.38 -1.09
N VAL A 42 -7.76 -0.40 -1.57
CA VAL A 42 -7.83 -0.72 -3.00
C VAL A 42 -8.88 0.16 -3.65
N MET A 43 -8.47 0.85 -4.72
CA MET A 43 -9.35 1.75 -5.47
C MET A 43 -9.50 1.24 -6.89
N ARG A 44 -10.67 1.46 -7.46
CA ARG A 44 -10.94 1.15 -8.85
C ARG A 44 -11.91 2.16 -9.42
N GLU A 45 -11.49 2.83 -10.48
CA GLU A 45 -12.35 3.80 -11.18
C GLU A 45 -12.95 4.85 -10.25
N GLY A 46 -12.12 5.35 -9.32
CA GLY A 46 -12.55 6.37 -8.38
C GLY A 46 -13.36 5.86 -7.20
N ARG A 47 -13.50 4.55 -7.06
CA ARG A 47 -14.29 3.94 -5.99
C ARG A 47 -13.40 3.13 -5.06
N GLN A 48 -13.73 3.18 -3.78
CA GLN A 48 -13.07 2.33 -2.79
C GLN A 48 -13.64 0.92 -2.90
N MET A 49 -12.79 -0.04 -3.19
CA MET A 49 -13.21 -1.44 -3.30
C MET A 49 -13.10 -2.20 -1.99
N GLY A 50 -12.21 -1.75 -1.11
CA GLY A 50 -12.05 -2.38 0.19
C GLY A 50 -10.74 -1.99 0.84
N ILE A 51 -10.62 -2.33 2.12
CA ILE A 51 -9.40 -2.11 2.90
C ILE A 51 -8.95 -3.46 3.44
N LEU A 52 -7.67 -3.77 3.23
CA LEU A 52 -7.07 -5.01 3.70
C LEU A 52 -6.00 -4.71 4.75
N GLU A 53 -5.85 -5.60 5.71
CA GLU A 53 -4.74 -5.54 6.65
C GLU A 53 -3.47 -6.03 5.95
N GLY A 54 -2.38 -5.27 6.06
CA GLY A 54 -1.14 -5.63 5.37
C GLY A 54 -0.59 -6.98 5.77
N ALA A 55 -0.76 -7.36 7.04
CA ALA A 55 -0.25 -8.62 7.54
C ALA A 55 -0.94 -9.84 6.91
N SER A 56 -2.20 -9.71 6.49
CA SER A 56 -2.97 -10.79 5.91
C SER A 56 -3.21 -10.63 4.42
N ALA A 57 -2.82 -9.50 3.85
CA ALA A 57 -3.02 -9.24 2.43
C ALA A 57 -1.99 -9.98 1.59
N ASP A 58 -2.41 -10.44 0.42
CA ASP A 58 -1.52 -11.03 -0.56
C ASP A 58 -1.92 -10.51 -1.93
N GLN A 59 -1.13 -10.89 -2.94
CA GLN A 59 -1.37 -10.42 -4.30
C GLN A 59 -2.76 -10.83 -4.79
N GLU A 60 -3.18 -12.02 -4.44
CA GLU A 60 -4.48 -12.55 -4.88
C GLU A 60 -5.63 -11.74 -4.30
N SER A 61 -5.59 -11.44 -2.99
CA SER A 61 -6.67 -10.70 -2.36
C SER A 61 -6.76 -9.26 -2.86
N VAL A 62 -5.62 -8.62 -3.08
CA VAL A 62 -5.59 -7.25 -3.61
C VAL A 62 -6.13 -7.25 -5.05
N MET A 63 -5.70 -8.19 -5.87
CA MET A 63 -6.14 -8.25 -7.26
C MET A 63 -7.63 -8.56 -7.37
N ALA A 64 -8.16 -9.39 -6.49
CA ALA A 64 -9.59 -9.68 -6.49
C ALA A 64 -10.41 -8.40 -6.27
N LEU A 65 -10.01 -7.58 -5.31
CA LEU A 65 -10.67 -6.31 -5.08
C LEU A 65 -10.48 -5.34 -6.24
N ALA A 66 -9.26 -5.27 -6.77
CA ALA A 66 -8.97 -4.36 -7.87
C ALA A 66 -9.75 -4.71 -9.14
N MET A 67 -10.09 -5.98 -9.31
CA MET A 67 -10.86 -6.44 -10.46
C MET A 67 -12.37 -6.39 -10.22
N GLY A 68 -12.81 -5.93 -9.06
CA GLY A 68 -14.21 -5.78 -8.77
C GLY A 68 -14.91 -7.05 -8.34
N GLN A 69 -14.17 -7.98 -7.78
CA GLN A 69 -14.72 -9.26 -7.33
C GLN A 69 -14.94 -9.32 -5.82
#